data_1ac6083268c8a763a0c6d393e9bed9ca
#
_entry.id   1ac6083268c8a763a0c6d393e9bed9ca
#
_cell.length_a   1.000
_cell.length_b   1.000
_cell.length_c   1.000
_cell.angle_alpha   90.00
_cell.angle_beta   90.00
_cell.angle_gamma   90.00
#
_symmetry.space_group_name_H-M   'P 1'
#
loop_
_entity.id
_entity.type
_entity.pdbx_description
1 polymer ?
#
loop_
_entity_poly.entity_id
_entity_poly.type
_entity_poly.pdbx_seq_one_letter_code
_entity_poly.pdbx_strand_id
1 'polypeptide(L)'
;MERSLIRQVNKKNMSARLNSRHVKPMYYPNFFTPKRVTSLKWETLVGEKGAPVIADVVSFDSSAPEKTREVISKMSGDIPKTAVKRGMNESDYQEYKNLERDAQGDAEQMELLNLAFKDQDFVYNAVRGRMEWWAMQYMSRAGFNLSAKNNNGIVTTEFVGCG
;
A
#
# COMPACT_ATOMS: atom_id res chain seq x y z
N MET A 1 14.04 -21.69 8.18
CA MET A 1 14.59 -20.37 7.86
C MET A 1 15.64 -20.57 6.76
N GLU A 2 15.31 -20.33 5.51
CA GLU A 2 16.31 -20.41 4.44
C GLU A 2 17.37 -19.36 4.68
N ARG A 3 18.62 -19.79 4.77
CA ARG A 3 19.78 -18.90 4.85
C ARG A 3 19.93 -18.22 3.50
N SER A 4 19.95 -16.89 3.46
CA SER A 4 20.27 -16.14 2.25
C SER A 4 21.62 -16.62 1.69
N LEU A 5 21.67 -16.90 0.39
CA LEU A 5 22.89 -17.25 -0.33
C LEU A 5 23.93 -16.11 -0.27
N ILE A 6 23.46 -14.90 -0.04
CA ILE A 6 24.29 -13.70 0.06
C ILE A 6 24.44 -13.33 1.53
N ARG A 7 25.65 -13.36 2.04
CA ARG A 7 25.98 -13.12 3.46
C ARG A 7 25.53 -11.74 3.96
N GLN A 8 25.57 -10.71 3.11
CA GLN A 8 25.19 -9.34 3.43
C GLN A 8 23.68 -9.17 3.58
N VAL A 9 22.89 -10.01 2.92
CA VAL A 9 21.42 -9.94 2.97
C VAL A 9 20.90 -10.69 4.19
N ASN A 10 21.05 -10.10 5.36
CA ASN A 10 20.47 -10.60 6.60
C ASN A 10 19.43 -9.60 7.15
N LYS A 11 18.57 -10.05 8.06
CA LYS A 11 17.47 -9.24 8.61
C LYS A 11 17.93 -7.90 9.18
N LYS A 12 19.09 -7.87 9.86
CA LYS A 12 19.64 -6.65 10.48
C LYS A 12 20.07 -5.64 9.43
N ASN A 13 20.84 -6.09 8.43
CA ASN A 13 21.32 -5.23 7.34
C ASN A 13 20.16 -4.75 6.46
N MET A 14 19.18 -5.61 6.18
CA MET A 14 17.95 -5.24 5.47
C MET A 14 17.18 -4.15 6.20
N SER A 15 16.98 -4.28 7.51
CA SER A 15 16.28 -3.26 8.31
C SER A 15 17.06 -1.95 8.35
N ALA A 16 18.38 -2.01 8.52
CA ALA A 16 19.24 -0.82 8.51
C ALA A 16 19.18 -0.10 7.15
N ARG A 17 19.27 -0.83 6.04
CA ARG A 17 19.17 -0.28 4.69
C ARG A 17 17.81 0.36 4.45
N LEU A 18 16.71 -0.31 4.84
CA LEU A 18 15.36 0.24 4.68
C LEU A 18 15.17 1.56 5.45
N ASN A 19 15.76 1.68 6.63
CA ASN A 19 15.65 2.87 7.47
C ASN A 19 16.55 4.03 6.99
N SER A 20 17.72 3.72 6.43
CA SER A 20 18.71 4.73 6.02
C SER A 20 18.52 5.24 4.59
N ARG A 21 17.71 4.56 3.77
CA ARG A 21 17.59 4.94 2.37
C ARG A 21 16.78 6.22 2.17
N HIS A 22 17.20 6.99 1.19
CA HIS A 22 16.41 8.11 0.69
C HIS A 22 15.29 7.58 -0.21
N VAL A 23 14.06 7.62 0.28
CA VAL A 23 12.88 7.12 -0.45
C VAL A 23 12.27 8.26 -1.24
N LYS A 24 12.02 8.03 -2.53
CA LYS A 24 11.27 8.98 -3.36
C LYS A 24 9.92 9.28 -2.69
N PRO A 25 9.57 10.55 -2.46
CA PRO A 25 8.28 10.91 -1.86
C PRO A 25 7.13 10.40 -2.74
N MET A 26 6.12 9.88 -2.10
CA MET A 26 4.85 9.49 -2.73
C MET A 26 3.79 10.52 -2.35
N TYR A 27 2.81 10.73 -3.23
CA TYR A 27 1.75 11.71 -3.00
C TYR A 27 0.61 11.17 -2.13
N TYR A 28 0.34 9.86 -2.20
CA TYR A 28 -0.81 9.27 -1.51
C TYR A 28 -0.84 9.51 0.01
N PRO A 29 0.28 9.57 0.76
CA PRO A 29 0.23 9.81 2.20
C PRO A 29 -0.28 11.20 2.59
N ASN A 30 -0.26 12.16 1.64
CA ASN A 30 -0.78 13.51 1.86
C ASN A 30 -2.31 13.54 1.85
N PHE A 31 -2.95 12.57 1.20
CA PHE A 31 -4.41 12.49 1.02
C PHE A 31 -5.03 11.37 1.85
N PHE A 32 -4.30 10.30 2.07
CA PHE A 32 -4.78 9.10 2.75
C PHE A 32 -3.91 8.78 3.97
N THR A 33 -4.49 8.83 5.15
CA THR A 33 -3.80 8.45 6.38
C THR A 33 -3.80 6.92 6.52
N PRO A 34 -2.63 6.24 6.50
CA PRO A 34 -2.56 4.80 6.66
C PRO A 34 -3.07 4.37 8.03
N LYS A 35 -4.02 3.45 8.07
CA LYS A 35 -4.52 2.84 9.31
C LYS A 35 -4.03 1.39 9.37
N ARG A 36 -3.32 1.05 10.45
CA ARG A 36 -2.91 -0.34 10.68
C ARG A 36 -4.08 -1.13 11.26
N VAL A 37 -4.40 -2.27 10.63
CA VAL A 37 -5.41 -3.22 11.09
C VAL A 37 -4.77 -4.58 11.30
N THR A 38 -5.32 -5.37 12.22
CA THR A 38 -4.86 -6.73 12.54
C THR A 38 -5.61 -7.80 11.77
N SER A 39 -6.79 -7.47 11.25
CA SER A 39 -7.64 -8.38 10.45
C SER A 39 -7.47 -8.09 8.96
N LEU A 40 -7.66 -9.11 8.11
CA LEU A 40 -7.77 -8.94 6.66
C LEU A 40 -9.12 -8.36 6.24
N LYS A 41 -10.09 -8.30 7.16
CA LYS A 41 -11.37 -7.64 6.96
C LYS A 41 -11.38 -6.31 7.70
N TRP A 42 -11.95 -5.30 7.07
CA TRP A 42 -12.19 -4.01 7.70
C TRP A 42 -13.69 -3.75 7.79
N GLU A 43 -14.08 -3.08 8.84
CA GLU A 43 -15.45 -2.62 9.08
C GLU A 43 -15.41 -1.18 9.56
N THR A 44 -16.30 -0.37 9.07
CA THR A 44 -16.49 1.00 9.53
C THR A 44 -17.97 1.35 9.53
N LEU A 45 -18.34 2.24 10.42
CA LEU A 45 -19.67 2.83 10.43
C LEU A 45 -19.60 4.12 9.62
N VAL A 46 -20.43 4.22 8.60
CA VAL A 46 -20.59 5.43 7.80
C VAL A 46 -21.91 6.06 8.21
N GLY A 47 -21.83 7.20 8.88
CA GLY A 47 -23.00 8.05 9.10
C GLY A 47 -23.15 8.97 7.88
N GLU A 48 -24.24 8.87 7.17
CA GLU A 48 -24.61 9.95 6.26
C GLU A 48 -24.93 11.17 7.14
N LYS A 49 -24.07 12.18 7.09
CA LYS A 49 -24.50 13.52 7.52
C LYS A 49 -25.50 13.97 6.47
N GLY A 50 -26.76 13.73 6.77
CA GLY A 50 -27.86 14.25 5.94
C GLY A 50 -27.75 15.77 5.83
N ALA A 51 -28.37 16.35 4.83
CA ALA A 51 -28.52 17.80 4.77
C ALA A 51 -29.09 18.31 6.09
N PRO A 52 -28.62 19.46 6.60
CA PRO A 52 -29.11 19.99 7.87
C PRO A 52 -30.64 20.08 7.82
N VAL A 53 -31.29 19.40 8.75
CA VAL A 53 -32.75 19.37 8.83
C VAL A 53 -33.22 20.74 9.29
N ILE A 54 -33.96 21.43 8.43
CA ILE A 54 -34.56 22.71 8.73
C ILE A 54 -35.79 22.46 9.63
N ALA A 55 -35.89 23.20 10.71
CA ALA A 55 -37.08 23.16 11.56
C ALA A 55 -38.30 23.75 10.84
N ASP A 56 -39.45 23.10 11.03
CA ASP A 56 -40.70 23.60 10.46
C ASP A 56 -41.32 24.67 11.36
N VAL A 57 -41.93 25.64 10.74
CA VAL A 57 -42.74 26.66 11.48
C VAL A 57 -44.12 26.06 11.73
N VAL A 58 -44.46 25.89 13.02
CA VAL A 58 -45.73 25.32 13.45
C VAL A 58 -46.56 26.38 14.19
N SER A 59 -47.88 26.26 14.16
CA SER A 59 -48.74 27.14 14.93
C SER A 59 -48.67 26.79 16.43
N PHE A 60 -49.02 27.76 17.32
CA PHE A 60 -48.86 27.62 18.78
C PHE A 60 -49.56 26.40 19.37
N ASP A 61 -50.63 25.92 18.77
CA ASP A 61 -51.44 24.79 19.28
C ASP A 61 -51.26 23.50 18.52
N SER A 62 -50.23 23.41 17.62
CA SER A 62 -49.96 22.21 16.86
C SER A 62 -48.70 21.48 17.34
N SER A 63 -48.73 20.14 17.32
CA SER A 63 -47.54 19.33 17.62
C SER A 63 -46.51 19.46 16.50
N ALA A 64 -45.22 19.52 16.86
CA ALA A 64 -44.14 19.51 15.90
C ALA A 64 -44.06 18.14 15.18
N PRO A 65 -43.86 18.14 13.86
CA PRO A 65 -43.69 16.89 13.10
C PRO A 65 -42.37 16.16 13.50
N GLU A 66 -42.44 14.85 13.66
CA GLU A 66 -41.26 14.05 13.90
C GLU A 66 -40.35 14.01 12.65
N LYS A 67 -39.07 14.26 12.86
CA LYS A 67 -38.04 14.09 11.81
C LYS A 67 -37.37 12.74 11.95
N THR A 68 -37.07 12.12 10.80
CA THR A 68 -36.38 10.82 10.74
C THR A 68 -34.94 10.95 11.27
N ARG A 69 -34.51 9.98 12.05
CA ARG A 69 -33.10 9.91 12.52
C ARG A 69 -32.17 9.55 11.37
N GLU A 70 -30.94 10.04 11.44
CA GLU A 70 -29.90 9.68 10.48
C GLU A 70 -29.69 8.18 10.48
N VAL A 71 -29.56 7.59 9.28
CA VAL A 71 -29.28 6.17 9.10
C VAL A 71 -27.77 5.96 9.18
N ILE A 72 -27.33 5.12 10.10
CA ILE A 72 -25.94 4.70 10.20
C ILE A 72 -25.83 3.40 9.41
N SER A 73 -25.07 3.44 8.32
CA SER A 73 -24.77 2.27 7.50
C SER A 73 -23.45 1.64 7.92
N LYS A 74 -23.38 0.31 7.91
CA LYS A 74 -22.15 -0.45 8.15
C LYS A 74 -21.50 -0.74 6.80
N MET A 75 -20.27 -0.31 6.65
CA MET A 75 -19.43 -0.64 5.51
C MET A 75 -18.38 -1.66 5.92
N SER A 76 -18.16 -2.68 5.11
CA SER A 76 -17.14 -3.70 5.33
C SER A 76 -16.53 -4.13 4.01
N GLY A 77 -15.30 -4.62 4.07
CA GLY A 77 -14.62 -5.15 2.89
C GLY A 77 -13.39 -5.96 3.25
N ASP A 78 -12.86 -6.65 2.27
CA ASP A 78 -11.62 -7.40 2.39
C ASP A 78 -10.43 -6.54 1.95
N ILE A 79 -9.27 -6.75 2.59
CA ILE A 79 -8.04 -6.06 2.25
C ILE A 79 -7.28 -6.90 1.23
N PRO A 80 -7.12 -6.44 -0.02
CA PRO A 80 -6.46 -7.22 -1.05
C PRO A 80 -4.96 -7.37 -0.74
N LYS A 81 -4.43 -8.56 -0.97
CA LYS A 81 -3.01 -8.85 -0.82
C LYS A 81 -2.22 -8.29 -2.00
N THR A 82 -1.32 -7.37 -1.72
CA THR A 82 -0.34 -6.90 -2.70
C THR A 82 0.99 -7.60 -2.49
N ALA A 83 1.50 -8.28 -3.51
CA ALA A 83 2.76 -9.00 -3.44
C ALA A 83 3.54 -8.86 -4.76
N VAL A 84 4.85 -8.81 -4.64
CA VAL A 84 5.79 -8.89 -5.76
C VAL A 84 6.96 -9.78 -5.34
N LYS A 85 7.45 -10.57 -6.28
CA LYS A 85 8.63 -11.43 -6.09
C LYS A 85 9.65 -11.05 -7.14
N ARG A 86 10.88 -10.92 -6.73
CA ARG A 86 12.05 -10.82 -7.60
C ARG A 86 13.11 -11.74 -7.06
N GLY A 87 13.77 -12.48 -7.93
CA GLY A 87 14.87 -13.37 -7.59
C GLY A 87 16.10 -12.96 -8.40
N MET A 88 17.26 -13.24 -7.85
CA MET A 88 18.53 -13.13 -8.53
C MET A 88 18.65 -14.30 -9.51
N ASN A 89 18.99 -14.04 -10.75
CA ASN A 89 19.30 -15.08 -11.73
C ASN A 89 20.76 -15.55 -11.56
N GLU A 90 21.14 -16.56 -12.31
CA GLU A 90 22.49 -17.15 -12.23
C GLU A 90 23.57 -16.14 -12.64
N SER A 91 23.32 -15.34 -13.66
CA SER A 91 24.25 -14.29 -14.11
C SER A 91 24.47 -13.23 -13.02
N ASP A 92 23.39 -12.73 -12.40
CA ASP A 92 23.48 -11.75 -11.32
C ASP A 92 24.23 -12.32 -10.10
N TYR A 93 24.06 -13.63 -9.83
CA TYR A 93 24.79 -14.31 -8.75
C TYR A 93 26.28 -14.45 -9.05
N GLN A 94 26.65 -14.76 -10.29
CA GLN A 94 28.05 -14.82 -10.71
C GLN A 94 28.72 -13.44 -10.65
N GLU A 95 28.03 -12.39 -11.09
CA GLU A 95 28.51 -11.02 -10.98
C GLU A 95 28.73 -10.62 -9.52
N TYR A 96 27.77 -10.95 -8.64
CA TYR A 96 27.93 -10.74 -7.20
C TYR A 96 29.17 -11.46 -6.64
N LYS A 97 29.39 -12.72 -7.02
CA LYS A 97 30.55 -13.51 -6.56
C LYS A 97 31.88 -12.96 -7.06
N ASN A 98 31.92 -12.46 -8.28
CA ASN A 98 33.12 -11.83 -8.82
C ASN A 98 33.44 -10.53 -8.04
N LEU A 99 32.44 -9.68 -7.84
CA LEU A 99 32.58 -8.46 -7.03
C LEU A 99 32.98 -8.77 -5.58
N GLU A 100 32.41 -9.80 -4.96
CA GLU A 100 32.75 -10.20 -3.58
C GLU A 100 34.23 -10.63 -3.46
N ARG A 101 34.77 -11.30 -4.49
CA ARG A 101 36.17 -11.73 -4.49
C ARG A 101 37.13 -10.56 -4.71
N ASP A 102 36.75 -9.62 -5.56
CA ASP A 102 37.64 -8.57 -6.04
C ASP A 102 37.50 -7.27 -5.21
N ALA A 103 36.47 -7.14 -4.37
CA ALA A 103 36.19 -5.96 -3.56
C ALA A 103 37.23 -5.77 -2.43
N GLN A 104 38.24 -4.97 -2.68
CA GLN A 104 39.30 -4.60 -1.71
C GLN A 104 39.20 -3.14 -1.24
N GLY A 105 38.52 -2.26 -2.00
CA GLY A 105 38.34 -0.85 -1.69
C GLY A 105 36.92 -0.51 -1.19
N ASP A 106 36.77 0.65 -0.56
CA ASP A 106 35.48 1.12 -0.02
C ASP A 106 34.44 1.34 -1.14
N ALA A 107 34.88 1.80 -2.32
CA ALA A 107 34.00 2.00 -3.46
C ALA A 107 33.42 0.67 -3.98
N GLU A 108 34.25 -0.34 -4.12
CA GLU A 108 33.86 -1.69 -4.59
C GLU A 108 32.98 -2.40 -3.57
N GLN A 109 33.24 -2.22 -2.27
CA GLN A 109 32.35 -2.73 -1.21
C GLN A 109 30.98 -2.04 -1.25
N MET A 110 30.91 -0.75 -1.55
CA MET A 110 29.63 -0.04 -1.71
C MET A 110 28.86 -0.54 -2.92
N GLU A 111 29.52 -0.82 -4.04
CA GLU A 111 28.91 -1.40 -5.23
C GLU A 111 28.33 -2.80 -4.94
N LEU A 112 29.08 -3.64 -4.25
CA LEU A 112 28.64 -4.95 -3.79
C LEU A 112 27.38 -4.87 -2.93
N LEU A 113 27.35 -3.93 -1.97
CA LEU A 113 26.17 -3.70 -1.16
C LEU A 113 24.97 -3.22 -1.97
N ASN A 114 25.19 -2.33 -2.93
CA ASN A 114 24.12 -1.84 -3.80
C ASN A 114 23.54 -2.97 -4.66
N LEU A 115 24.36 -3.84 -5.21
CA LEU A 115 23.92 -5.00 -5.97
C LEU A 115 23.11 -5.98 -5.09
N ALA A 116 23.61 -6.26 -3.89
CA ALA A 116 22.95 -7.17 -2.95
C ALA A 116 21.57 -6.68 -2.50
N PHE A 117 21.37 -5.35 -2.43
CA PHE A 117 20.09 -4.76 -1.98
C PHE A 117 19.19 -4.26 -3.12
N LYS A 118 19.64 -4.34 -4.37
CA LYS A 118 18.89 -3.89 -5.54
C LYS A 118 17.48 -4.50 -5.63
N ASP A 119 17.37 -5.79 -5.39
CA ASP A 119 16.10 -6.50 -5.43
C ASP A 119 15.17 -6.11 -4.27
N GLN A 120 15.73 -5.85 -3.09
CA GLN A 120 14.98 -5.36 -1.95
C GLN A 120 14.38 -3.98 -2.21
N ASP A 121 15.18 -3.05 -2.74
CA ASP A 121 14.75 -1.71 -3.10
C ASP A 121 13.66 -1.75 -4.19
N PHE A 122 13.81 -2.64 -5.16
CA PHE A 122 12.81 -2.87 -6.20
C PHE A 122 11.47 -3.34 -5.60
N VAL A 123 11.47 -4.39 -4.78
CA VAL A 123 10.25 -4.95 -4.17
C VAL A 123 9.52 -3.91 -3.33
N TYR A 124 10.25 -3.16 -2.53
CA TYR A 124 9.66 -2.11 -1.71
C TYR A 124 9.04 -0.97 -2.55
N ASN A 125 9.75 -0.50 -3.56
CA ASN A 125 9.24 0.56 -4.43
C ASN A 125 8.05 0.08 -5.28
N ALA A 126 8.03 -1.18 -5.68
CA ALA A 126 6.91 -1.77 -6.42
C ALA A 126 5.61 -1.78 -5.60
N VAL A 127 5.69 -2.17 -4.31
CA VAL A 127 4.51 -2.14 -3.42
C VAL A 127 4.02 -0.70 -3.21
N ARG A 128 4.93 0.24 -2.94
CA ARG A 128 4.57 1.66 -2.78
C ARG A 128 3.99 2.27 -4.05
N GLY A 129 4.56 1.93 -5.20
CA GLY A 129 4.04 2.36 -6.50
C GLY A 129 2.62 1.85 -6.76
N ARG A 130 2.30 0.62 -6.32
CA ARG A 130 0.94 0.10 -6.41
C ARG A 130 -0.02 0.88 -5.50
N MET A 131 0.38 1.21 -4.27
CA MET A 131 -0.43 2.05 -3.37
C MET A 131 -0.68 3.45 -3.95
N GLU A 132 0.35 4.06 -4.52
CA GLU A 132 0.23 5.36 -5.21
C GLU A 132 -0.77 5.28 -6.37
N TRP A 133 -0.66 4.24 -7.21
CA TRP A 133 -1.56 4.05 -8.32
C TRP A 133 -3.02 3.86 -7.85
N TRP A 134 -3.25 3.07 -6.80
CA TRP A 134 -4.59 2.89 -6.23
C TRP A 134 -5.17 4.21 -5.72
N ALA A 135 -4.38 4.98 -4.99
CA ALA A 135 -4.81 6.27 -4.47
C ALA A 135 -5.20 7.24 -5.58
N MET A 136 -4.41 7.31 -6.66
CA MET A 136 -4.70 8.16 -7.81
C MET A 136 -5.95 7.68 -8.57
N GLN A 137 -6.12 6.37 -8.76
CA GLN A 137 -7.34 5.83 -9.36
C GLN A 137 -8.58 6.13 -8.52
N TYR A 138 -8.46 5.96 -7.19
CA TYR A 138 -9.56 6.26 -6.28
C TYR A 138 -9.96 7.74 -6.31
N MET A 139 -9.01 8.66 -6.27
CA MET A 139 -9.29 10.10 -6.36
C MET A 139 -9.92 10.51 -7.70
N SER A 140 -9.55 9.84 -8.79
CA SER A 140 -10.07 10.20 -10.12
C SER A 140 -11.42 9.57 -10.44
N ARG A 141 -11.76 8.42 -9.85
CA ARG A 141 -12.92 7.60 -10.24
C ARG A 141 -13.79 7.13 -9.08
N ALA A 142 -13.46 7.54 -7.85
CA ALA A 142 -14.10 7.10 -6.60
C ALA A 142 -14.08 5.57 -6.37
N GLY A 143 -13.37 4.82 -7.21
CA GLY A 143 -13.21 3.38 -7.12
C GLY A 143 -12.90 2.74 -8.46
N PHE A 144 -12.43 1.50 -8.46
CA PHE A 144 -12.09 0.75 -9.66
C PHE A 144 -12.09 -0.77 -9.42
N ASN A 145 -12.37 -1.53 -10.47
CA ASN A 145 -12.22 -2.97 -10.45
C ASN A 145 -10.82 -3.38 -10.87
N LEU A 146 -10.25 -4.37 -10.18
CA LEU A 146 -9.03 -5.01 -10.60
C LEU A 146 -9.32 -5.95 -11.78
N SER A 147 -8.62 -5.77 -12.88
CA SER A 147 -8.77 -6.52 -14.12
C SER A 147 -7.41 -6.96 -14.66
N ALA A 148 -7.38 -7.88 -15.60
CA ALA A 148 -6.14 -8.33 -16.25
C ALA A 148 -5.33 -7.16 -16.84
N LYS A 149 -5.99 -6.12 -17.36
CA LYS A 149 -5.33 -4.95 -17.96
C LYS A 149 -4.57 -4.09 -16.93
N ASN A 150 -5.11 -3.95 -15.72
CA ASN A 150 -4.54 -3.09 -14.69
C ASN A 150 -3.85 -3.86 -13.56
N ASN A 151 -3.81 -5.19 -13.64
CA ASN A 151 -3.22 -6.08 -12.63
C ASN A 151 -2.28 -7.13 -13.26
N ASN A 152 -1.55 -6.76 -14.30
CA ASN A 152 -0.52 -7.56 -14.95
C ASN A 152 -0.99 -8.98 -15.34
N GLY A 153 -2.14 -9.08 -15.95
CA GLY A 153 -2.73 -10.36 -16.37
C GLY A 153 -3.46 -11.15 -15.30
N ILE A 154 -3.35 -10.75 -14.03
CA ILE A 154 -4.04 -11.43 -12.93
C ILE A 154 -5.47 -10.93 -12.85
N VAL A 155 -6.42 -11.85 -12.95
CA VAL A 155 -7.85 -11.57 -12.81
C VAL A 155 -8.25 -11.77 -11.35
N THR A 156 -8.88 -10.74 -10.76
CA THR A 156 -9.51 -10.82 -9.44
C THR A 156 -10.92 -10.26 -9.54
N THR A 157 -11.77 -10.63 -8.61
CA THR A 157 -13.13 -10.07 -8.48
C THR A 157 -13.18 -8.89 -7.51
N GLU A 158 -12.01 -8.46 -7.03
CA GLU A 158 -11.93 -7.43 -6.01
C GLU A 158 -12.22 -6.04 -6.58
N PHE A 159 -13.11 -5.33 -5.92
CA PHE A 159 -13.38 -3.92 -6.13
C PHE A 159 -12.65 -3.09 -5.07
N VAL A 160 -12.01 -2.03 -5.49
CA VAL A 160 -11.35 -1.07 -4.59
C VAL A 160 -12.08 0.26 -4.71
N GLY A 161 -12.85 0.60 -3.67
CA GLY A 161 -13.63 1.84 -3.66
C GLY A 161 -14.65 1.86 -2.54
N CYS A 162 -15.39 2.97 -2.45
CA CYS A 162 -16.62 3.05 -1.67
C CYS A 162 -17.77 2.58 -2.55
N GLY A 163 -18.46 1.50 -2.13
CA GLY A 163 -19.71 1.08 -2.73
C GLY A 163 -20.85 2.00 -2.32
#